data_c281ca97297d91f895c127b337210baa
#
_entry.id   c281ca97297d91f895c127b337210baa
#
_cell.length_a   1.000
_cell.length_b   1.000
_cell.length_c   1.000
_cell.angle_alpha   90.00
_cell.angle_beta   90.00
_cell.angle_gamma   90.00
#
_symmetry.space_group_name_H-M   'P 1'
#
loop_
_entity.id
_entity.type
_entity.pdbx_description
1 polymer ?
#
loop_
_entity_poly.entity_id
_entity_poly.type
_entity_poly.pdbx_seq_one_letter_code
_entity_poly.pdbx_strand_id
1 'polypeptide(L)'
;MYFLKHIKLDKDSILIGRPREEEWTSLAHQGYRMVLDILPPELRDKGLAKRVKAAGMKYTPIPVESCDLASCRIDEPWVVKFSRFIRGSDQYPFVLYTDDETLGLTLVVLANLFPTGASAGQVIRAVEKLDRPLKGRPDIKRFLTEYYWHYRRPKGLRSAELPPKTS
;
A
#
# COMPACT_ATOMS: atom_id res chain seq x y z
N MET A 1 2.34 -16.69 -6.52
CA MET A 1 3.68 -16.33 -7.07
C MET A 1 4.53 -15.72 -5.98
N TYR A 2 5.76 -16.17 -5.86
CA TYR A 2 6.68 -15.65 -4.86
C TYR A 2 7.50 -14.50 -5.46
N PHE A 3 7.53 -13.37 -4.77
CA PHE A 3 8.39 -12.26 -5.13
C PHE A 3 8.74 -11.44 -3.90
N LEU A 4 9.89 -10.79 -3.94
CA LEU A 4 10.31 -9.83 -2.92
C LEU A 4 10.95 -8.64 -3.62
N LYS A 5 10.52 -7.45 -3.29
CA LYS A 5 11.08 -6.22 -3.82
C LYS A 5 11.47 -5.30 -2.67
N HIS A 6 12.74 -4.98 -2.62
CA HIS A 6 13.29 -4.07 -1.61
C HIS A 6 13.19 -2.64 -2.11
N ILE A 7 12.49 -1.81 -1.36
CA ILE A 7 12.30 -0.38 -1.68
C ILE A 7 12.93 0.43 -0.56
N LYS A 8 13.77 1.37 -0.96
CA LYS A 8 14.34 2.32 -0.02
C LYS A 8 13.62 3.65 -0.18
N LEU A 9 12.98 4.10 0.89
CA LEU A 9 12.26 5.37 0.94
C LEU A 9 13.01 6.30 1.89
N ASP A 10 13.83 7.16 1.32
CA ASP A 10 14.66 8.08 2.11
C ASP A 10 15.54 7.31 3.11
N LYS A 11 15.26 7.43 4.40
CA LYS A 11 16.00 6.71 5.46
C LYS A 11 15.46 5.32 5.72
N ASP A 12 14.28 5.02 5.20
CA ASP A 12 13.52 3.84 5.57
C ASP A 12 13.56 2.79 4.47
N SER A 13 13.44 1.54 4.87
CA SER A 13 13.41 0.41 3.95
C SER A 13 12.11 -0.35 4.10
N ILE A 14 11.57 -0.79 2.98
CA ILE A 14 10.39 -1.61 2.92
C ILE A 14 10.67 -2.80 2.03
N LEU A 15 10.24 -3.97 2.46
CA LEU A 15 10.27 -5.17 1.64
C LEU A 15 8.84 -5.49 1.21
N ILE A 16 8.60 -5.50 -0.10
CA ILE A 16 7.26 -5.78 -0.64
C ILE A 16 7.24 -7.17 -1.22
N GLY A 17 6.28 -7.98 -0.82
CA GLY A 17 6.10 -9.31 -1.37
C GLY A 17 5.59 -10.31 -0.36
N ARG A 18 5.83 -11.59 -0.65
CA ARG A 18 5.42 -12.70 0.22
C ARG A 18 6.63 -13.54 0.58
N PRO A 19 7.32 -13.23 1.68
CA PRO A 19 8.43 -14.05 2.15
C PRO A 19 8.01 -15.49 2.39
N ARG A 20 8.93 -16.40 2.16
CA ARG A 20 8.74 -17.83 2.47
C ARG A 20 8.79 -18.04 3.97
N GLU A 21 8.20 -19.13 4.42
CA GLU A 21 8.14 -19.46 5.83
C GLU A 21 9.52 -19.42 6.52
N GLU A 22 10.55 -19.94 5.85
CA GLU A 22 11.92 -20.00 6.40
C GLU A 22 12.61 -18.63 6.43
N GLU A 23 12.06 -17.61 5.80
CA GLU A 23 12.69 -16.29 5.72
C GLU A 23 12.33 -15.36 6.88
N TRP A 24 11.28 -15.66 7.62
CA TRP A 24 10.81 -14.74 8.67
C TRP A 24 11.85 -14.48 9.75
N THR A 25 12.53 -15.52 10.21
CA THR A 25 13.57 -15.36 11.23
C THR A 25 14.73 -14.53 10.71
N SER A 26 15.14 -14.76 9.46
CA SER A 26 16.19 -13.98 8.83
C SER A 26 15.82 -12.50 8.70
N LEU A 27 14.57 -12.22 8.31
CA LEU A 27 14.09 -10.84 8.19
C LEU A 27 14.09 -10.12 9.54
N ALA A 28 13.68 -10.83 10.60
CA ALA A 28 13.73 -10.25 11.94
C ALA A 28 15.18 -9.92 12.34
N HIS A 29 16.13 -10.79 12.02
CA HIS A 29 17.55 -10.52 12.27
C HIS A 29 18.11 -9.35 11.45
N GLN A 30 17.54 -9.09 10.29
CA GLN A 30 17.91 -7.95 9.45
C GLN A 30 17.32 -6.64 9.96
N GLY A 31 16.51 -6.67 11.02
CA GLY A 31 15.96 -5.48 11.64
C GLY A 31 14.52 -5.16 11.25
N TYR A 32 13.86 -6.00 10.44
CA TYR A 32 12.45 -5.81 10.15
C TYR A 32 11.63 -6.06 11.40
N ARG A 33 10.75 -5.11 11.72
CA ARG A 33 10.01 -5.13 13.00
C ARG A 33 8.56 -5.52 12.85
N MET A 34 7.99 -5.29 11.69
CA MET A 34 6.56 -5.43 11.46
C MET A 34 6.25 -6.02 10.11
N VAL A 35 5.11 -6.68 10.05
CA VAL A 35 4.53 -7.13 8.80
C VAL A 35 3.17 -6.46 8.66
N LEU A 36 3.00 -5.68 7.61
CA LEU A 36 1.72 -5.09 7.22
C LEU A 36 1.12 -5.99 6.14
N ASP A 37 0.05 -6.69 6.51
CA ASP A 37 -0.62 -7.63 5.62
C ASP A 37 -1.82 -6.96 4.97
N ILE A 38 -1.72 -6.70 3.66
CA ILE A 38 -2.79 -6.05 2.90
C ILE A 38 -3.55 -7.02 1.99
N LEU A 39 -3.32 -8.33 2.15
CA LEU A 39 -4.07 -9.31 1.37
C LEU A 39 -5.56 -9.21 1.67
N PRO A 40 -6.41 -9.40 0.63
CA PRO A 40 -7.84 -9.52 0.85
C PRO A 40 -8.15 -10.68 1.81
N PRO A 41 -9.27 -10.60 2.57
CA PRO A 41 -9.58 -11.64 3.55
C PRO A 41 -9.65 -13.06 2.98
N GLU A 42 -10.13 -13.20 1.75
CA GLU A 42 -10.25 -14.51 1.10
C GLU A 42 -8.91 -15.13 0.72
N LEU A 43 -7.85 -14.31 0.63
CA LEU A 43 -6.50 -14.78 0.31
C LEU A 43 -5.60 -14.86 1.54
N ARG A 44 -6.13 -14.55 2.72
CA ARG A 44 -5.33 -14.50 3.94
C ARG A 44 -4.79 -15.88 4.32
N ASP A 45 -3.51 -15.92 4.59
CA ASP A 45 -2.86 -17.11 5.13
C ASP A 45 -3.09 -17.16 6.64
N LYS A 46 -3.89 -18.11 7.09
CA LYS A 46 -4.30 -18.24 8.49
C LYS A 46 -3.12 -18.45 9.46
N GLY A 47 -2.03 -19.03 8.98
CA GLY A 47 -0.86 -19.26 9.82
C GLY A 47 0.13 -18.12 9.86
N LEU A 48 -0.06 -17.09 9.03
CA LEU A 48 0.91 -16.02 8.87
C LEU A 48 1.15 -15.24 10.17
N ALA A 49 0.10 -14.82 10.84
CA ALA A 49 0.23 -14.06 12.08
C ALA A 49 1.06 -14.81 13.12
N LYS A 50 0.83 -16.11 13.25
CA LYS A 50 1.56 -16.95 14.19
C LYS A 50 3.04 -17.04 13.83
N ARG A 51 3.34 -17.23 12.54
CA ARG A 51 4.73 -17.33 12.08
C ARG A 51 5.49 -16.01 12.28
N VAL A 52 4.84 -14.90 11.96
CA VAL A 52 5.42 -13.56 12.13
C VAL A 52 5.72 -13.28 13.59
N LYS A 53 4.78 -13.57 14.48
CA LYS A 53 4.96 -13.37 15.92
C LYS A 53 6.03 -14.28 16.49
N ALA A 54 6.10 -15.53 16.02
CA ALA A 54 7.14 -16.48 16.44
C ALA A 54 8.53 -16.00 16.05
N ALA A 55 8.67 -15.23 14.97
CA ALA A 55 9.93 -14.64 14.55
C ALA A 55 10.29 -13.36 15.32
N GLY A 56 9.43 -12.90 16.22
CA GLY A 56 9.66 -11.71 17.02
C GLY A 56 9.18 -10.41 16.40
N MET A 57 8.36 -10.49 15.35
CA MET A 57 7.83 -9.31 14.66
C MET A 57 6.37 -9.09 14.99
N LYS A 58 5.92 -7.86 14.85
CA LYS A 58 4.50 -7.52 14.97
C LYS A 58 3.77 -7.80 13.67
N TYR A 59 2.51 -8.17 13.77
CA TYR A 59 1.66 -8.44 12.63
C TYR A 59 0.47 -7.49 12.64
N THR A 60 0.30 -6.71 11.56
CA THR A 60 -0.78 -5.75 11.42
C THR A 60 -1.54 -6.03 10.14
N PRO A 61 -2.77 -6.55 10.20
CA PRO A 61 -3.59 -6.73 9.01
C PRO A 61 -4.37 -5.46 8.69
N ILE A 62 -4.26 -5.00 7.45
CA ILE A 62 -5.10 -3.94 6.90
C ILE A 62 -5.55 -4.43 5.52
N PRO A 63 -6.58 -5.30 5.46
CA PRO A 63 -7.00 -5.91 4.20
C PRO A 63 -7.43 -4.87 3.17
N VAL A 64 -6.89 -4.97 1.97
CA VAL A 64 -7.28 -4.14 0.84
C VAL A 64 -7.89 -5.04 -0.21
N GLU A 65 -9.18 -4.94 -0.39
CA GLU A 65 -9.88 -5.72 -1.38
C GLU A 65 -9.75 -5.08 -2.76
N SER A 66 -9.54 -5.89 -3.79
CA SER A 66 -9.45 -5.38 -5.15
C SER A 66 -10.74 -4.71 -5.59
N CYS A 67 -11.89 -5.15 -5.06
CA CYS A 67 -13.16 -4.49 -5.33
C CYS A 67 -13.23 -3.07 -4.78
N ASP A 68 -12.48 -2.78 -3.72
CA ASP A 68 -12.43 -1.41 -3.17
C ASP A 68 -11.78 -0.44 -4.14
N LEU A 69 -10.76 -0.89 -4.89
CA LEU A 69 -10.17 -0.08 -5.94
C LEU A 69 -11.14 0.11 -7.09
N ALA A 70 -11.81 -0.95 -7.51
CA ALA A 70 -12.75 -0.91 -8.63
C ALA A 70 -13.97 -0.04 -8.32
N SER A 71 -14.45 -0.05 -7.08
CA SER A 71 -15.58 0.76 -6.64
C SER A 71 -15.17 2.13 -6.12
N CYS A 72 -13.86 2.39 -6.01
CA CYS A 72 -13.32 3.65 -5.53
C CYS A 72 -13.83 4.04 -4.15
N ARG A 73 -13.86 3.07 -3.25
CA ARG A 73 -14.37 3.25 -1.87
C ARG A 73 -13.32 3.91 -1.00
N ILE A 74 -13.11 5.20 -1.26
CA ILE A 74 -12.04 5.98 -0.61
C ILE A 74 -12.30 6.20 0.87
N ASP A 75 -13.57 6.23 1.26
CA ASP A 75 -13.97 6.48 2.65
C ASP A 75 -13.79 5.27 3.56
N GLU A 76 -13.39 4.13 3.01
CA GLU A 76 -13.24 2.93 3.81
C GLU A 76 -12.16 3.08 4.88
N PRO A 77 -12.37 2.51 6.06
CA PRO A 77 -11.40 2.64 7.16
C PRO A 77 -9.99 2.18 6.82
N TRP A 78 -9.83 1.27 5.86
CA TRP A 78 -8.50 0.78 5.48
C TRP A 78 -7.61 1.90 4.93
N VAL A 79 -8.18 2.84 4.19
CA VAL A 79 -7.40 3.98 3.64
C VAL A 79 -6.78 4.79 4.76
N VAL A 80 -7.57 5.11 5.77
CA VAL A 80 -7.11 5.89 6.92
C VAL A 80 -6.07 5.12 7.71
N LYS A 81 -6.33 3.85 7.99
CA LYS A 81 -5.41 2.99 8.75
C LYS A 81 -4.08 2.82 8.01
N PHE A 82 -4.14 2.57 6.71
CA PHE A 82 -2.94 2.39 5.89
C PHE A 82 -2.09 3.66 5.90
N SER A 83 -2.69 4.81 5.64
CA SER A 83 -1.98 6.08 5.61
C SER A 83 -1.33 6.41 6.95
N ARG A 84 -2.04 6.14 8.04
CA ARG A 84 -1.53 6.35 9.39
C ARG A 84 -0.34 5.43 9.67
N PHE A 85 -0.43 4.17 9.28
CA PHE A 85 0.66 3.22 9.43
C PHE A 85 1.91 3.68 8.69
N ILE A 86 1.77 4.02 7.41
CA ILE A 86 2.91 4.40 6.56
C ILE A 86 3.64 5.63 7.09
N ARG A 87 2.92 6.56 7.70
CA ARG A 87 3.52 7.79 8.23
C ARG A 87 4.14 7.63 9.61
N GLY A 88 3.94 6.48 10.25
CA GLY A 88 4.55 6.22 11.55
C GLY A 88 6.01 5.87 11.42
N SER A 89 6.90 6.67 12.02
CA SER A 89 8.34 6.44 11.91
C SER A 89 8.84 5.18 12.61
N ASP A 90 8.11 4.73 13.63
CA ASP A 90 8.47 3.55 14.41
C ASP A 90 8.06 2.24 13.73
N GLN A 91 7.37 2.29 12.59
CA GLN A 91 6.97 1.11 11.85
C GLN A 91 8.08 0.55 10.97
N TYR A 92 9.07 1.38 10.64
CA TYR A 92 10.12 1.00 9.70
C TYR A 92 11.31 0.33 10.40
N PRO A 93 12.03 -0.56 9.71
CA PRO A 93 11.65 -1.13 8.41
C PRO A 93 10.55 -2.18 8.58
N PHE A 94 9.67 -2.29 7.58
CA PHE A 94 8.59 -3.28 7.66
C PHE A 94 8.45 -4.07 6.36
N VAL A 95 7.76 -5.19 6.43
CA VAL A 95 7.41 -6.02 5.28
C VAL A 95 5.97 -5.68 4.88
N LEU A 96 5.77 -5.29 3.65
CA LEU A 96 4.44 -5.11 3.07
C LEU A 96 4.05 -6.43 2.40
N TYR A 97 3.20 -7.20 3.07
CA TYR A 97 2.81 -8.53 2.62
C TYR A 97 1.65 -8.41 1.64
N THR A 98 1.92 -8.72 0.38
CA THR A 98 0.94 -8.59 -0.70
C THR A 98 1.29 -9.52 -1.85
N ASP A 99 0.28 -9.87 -2.64
CA ASP A 99 0.45 -10.59 -3.90
C ASP A 99 0.41 -9.65 -5.11
N ASP A 100 0.21 -8.35 -4.88
CA ASP A 100 0.18 -7.32 -5.92
C ASP A 100 1.23 -6.25 -5.61
N GLU A 101 2.43 -6.45 -6.12
CA GLU A 101 3.57 -5.57 -5.91
C GLU A 101 3.29 -4.13 -6.34
N THR A 102 2.72 -3.97 -7.53
CA THR A 102 2.46 -2.64 -8.08
C THR A 102 1.45 -1.87 -7.24
N LEU A 103 0.39 -2.53 -6.80
CA LEU A 103 -0.58 -1.92 -5.90
C LEU A 103 0.06 -1.53 -4.58
N GLY A 104 0.81 -2.46 -3.98
CA GLY A 104 1.48 -2.18 -2.71
C GLY A 104 2.40 -0.99 -2.79
N LEU A 105 3.24 -0.93 -3.83
CA LEU A 105 4.14 0.19 -4.04
C LEU A 105 3.38 1.50 -4.24
N THR A 106 2.31 1.47 -5.03
CA THR A 106 1.49 2.66 -5.29
C THR A 106 0.90 3.22 -4.00
N LEU A 107 0.36 2.35 -3.15
CA LEU A 107 -0.24 2.79 -1.89
C LEU A 107 0.81 3.41 -0.95
N VAL A 108 2.00 2.82 -0.89
CA VAL A 108 3.08 3.37 -0.06
C VAL A 108 3.53 4.73 -0.59
N VAL A 109 3.76 4.85 -1.89
CA VAL A 109 4.17 6.12 -2.51
C VAL A 109 3.10 7.19 -2.30
N LEU A 110 1.83 6.84 -2.50
CA LEU A 110 0.72 7.76 -2.27
C LEU A 110 0.69 8.27 -0.84
N ALA A 111 0.81 7.35 0.13
CA ALA A 111 0.76 7.72 1.54
C ALA A 111 1.90 8.65 1.95
N ASN A 112 3.08 8.52 1.31
CA ASN A 112 4.22 9.38 1.61
C ASN A 112 4.17 10.72 0.87
N LEU A 113 3.73 10.73 -0.38
CA LEU A 113 3.76 11.95 -1.20
C LEU A 113 2.52 12.83 -1.06
N PHE A 114 1.36 12.24 -0.80
CA PHE A 114 0.11 13.01 -0.69
C PHE A 114 0.21 14.14 0.34
N PRO A 115 0.73 13.91 1.57
CA PRO A 115 0.83 14.98 2.56
C PRO A 115 1.78 16.12 2.16
N THR A 116 2.69 15.90 1.20
CA THR A 116 3.63 16.92 0.74
C THR A 116 3.04 17.86 -0.30
N GLY A 117 1.80 17.63 -0.72
CA GLY A 117 1.18 18.41 -1.78
C GLY A 117 1.42 17.88 -3.19
N ALA A 118 2.06 16.72 -3.31
CA ALA A 118 2.32 16.11 -4.61
C ALA A 118 1.01 15.83 -5.37
N SER A 119 1.04 16.02 -6.67
CA SER A 119 -0.12 15.73 -7.55
C SER A 119 -0.22 14.23 -7.85
N ALA A 120 -1.39 13.82 -8.36
CA ALA A 120 -1.57 12.44 -8.82
C ALA A 120 -0.53 12.07 -9.88
N GLY A 121 -0.22 12.99 -10.80
CA GLY A 121 0.82 12.78 -11.82
C GLY A 121 2.20 12.55 -11.21
N GLN A 122 2.52 13.27 -10.13
CA GLN A 122 3.79 13.08 -9.43
C GLN A 122 3.86 11.72 -8.74
N VAL A 123 2.75 11.27 -8.16
CA VAL A 123 2.67 9.92 -7.57
C VAL A 123 2.88 8.85 -8.65
N ILE A 124 2.19 8.98 -9.78
CA ILE A 124 2.32 8.04 -10.90
C ILE A 124 3.76 7.97 -11.37
N ARG A 125 4.41 9.11 -11.58
CA ARG A 125 5.80 9.15 -12.02
C ARG A 125 6.74 8.51 -11.00
N ALA A 126 6.50 8.74 -9.72
CA ALA A 126 7.33 8.14 -8.66
C ALA A 126 7.20 6.61 -8.66
N VAL A 127 5.99 6.08 -8.83
CA VAL A 127 5.77 4.64 -8.92
C VAL A 127 6.46 4.08 -10.16
N GLU A 128 6.29 4.73 -11.31
CA GLU A 128 6.86 4.25 -12.57
C GLU A 128 8.38 4.30 -12.58
N LYS A 129 8.97 5.19 -11.79
CA LYS A 129 10.42 5.24 -11.64
C LYS A 129 10.97 4.05 -10.84
N LEU A 130 10.19 3.56 -9.89
CA LEU A 130 10.61 2.48 -9.00
C LEU A 130 10.17 1.09 -9.48
N ASP A 131 9.21 1.02 -10.37
CA ASP A 131 8.63 -0.25 -10.83
C ASP A 131 8.44 -0.18 -12.35
N ARG A 132 7.23 -0.36 -12.83
CA ARG A 132 6.92 -0.41 -14.26
C ARG A 132 5.78 0.57 -14.58
N PRO A 133 5.62 0.91 -15.88
CA PRO A 133 4.56 1.82 -16.30
C PRO A 133 3.18 1.36 -15.86
N LEU A 134 2.36 2.28 -15.38
CA LEU A 134 1.01 1.99 -14.92
C LEU A 134 -0.02 1.89 -16.04
N LYS A 135 0.40 1.99 -17.30
CA LYS A 135 -0.51 1.86 -18.44
C LYS A 135 -1.23 0.52 -18.51
N GLY A 136 -0.62 -0.53 -17.94
CA GLY A 136 -1.24 -1.85 -17.82
C GLY A 136 -2.13 -2.00 -16.60
N ARG A 137 -2.28 -0.95 -15.80
CA ARG A 137 -3.05 -0.98 -14.57
C ARG A 137 -4.01 0.22 -14.50
N PRO A 138 -5.03 0.24 -15.37
CA PRO A 138 -6.02 1.33 -15.36
C PRO A 138 -6.80 1.41 -14.05
N ASP A 139 -6.96 0.29 -13.34
CA ASP A 139 -7.57 0.25 -12.02
C ASP A 139 -6.83 1.14 -11.01
N ILE A 140 -5.49 1.07 -11.00
CA ILE A 140 -4.66 1.88 -10.11
C ILE A 140 -4.74 3.36 -10.48
N LYS A 141 -4.64 3.68 -11.77
CA LYS A 141 -4.77 5.07 -12.23
C LYS A 141 -6.12 5.66 -11.85
N ARG A 142 -7.17 4.90 -12.02
CA ARG A 142 -8.51 5.33 -11.66
C ARG A 142 -8.63 5.57 -10.16
N PHE A 143 -8.09 4.64 -9.35
CA PHE A 143 -8.07 4.81 -7.91
C PHE A 143 -7.37 6.11 -7.52
N LEU A 144 -6.18 6.38 -8.07
CA LEU A 144 -5.43 7.60 -7.78
C LEU A 144 -6.22 8.85 -8.16
N THR A 145 -6.84 8.86 -9.34
CA THR A 145 -7.64 9.99 -9.80
C THR A 145 -8.78 10.29 -8.82
N GLU A 146 -9.51 9.27 -8.42
CA GLU A 146 -10.64 9.45 -7.51
C GLU A 146 -10.19 9.76 -6.09
N TYR A 147 -9.06 9.21 -5.65
CA TYR A 147 -8.48 9.54 -4.37
C TYR A 147 -8.18 11.05 -4.28
N TYR A 148 -7.50 11.58 -5.30
CA TYR A 148 -7.18 12.99 -5.34
C TYR A 148 -8.41 13.87 -5.44
N TRP A 149 -9.40 13.46 -6.22
CA TRP A 149 -10.66 14.20 -6.28
C TRP A 149 -11.33 14.24 -4.90
N HIS A 150 -11.36 13.12 -4.21
CA HIS A 150 -12.03 13.03 -2.91
C HIS A 150 -11.35 13.89 -1.84
N TYR A 151 -10.02 13.87 -1.77
CA TYR A 151 -9.29 14.54 -0.70
C TYR A 151 -8.71 15.91 -1.06
N ARG A 152 -8.62 16.26 -2.33
CA ARG A 152 -8.03 17.52 -2.79
C ARG A 152 -8.98 18.42 -3.56
N ARG A 153 -10.24 18.04 -3.69
CA ARG A 153 -11.22 18.89 -4.38
C ARG A 153 -11.34 20.23 -3.66
N PRO A 154 -11.59 21.33 -4.39
CA PRO A 154 -11.78 22.64 -3.79
C PRO A 154 -12.90 22.63 -2.76
N LYS A 155 -12.78 23.48 -1.72
CA LYS A 155 -13.84 23.64 -0.73
C LYS A 155 -15.11 24.12 -1.43
N GLY A 156 -16.25 23.54 -1.07
CA GLY A 156 -17.53 23.89 -1.64
C GLY A 156 -18.02 22.96 -2.73
N LEU A 157 -17.15 22.13 -3.32
CA LEU A 157 -17.59 21.11 -4.25
C LEU A 157 -18.26 19.97 -3.49
N ARG A 158 -19.40 19.53 -4.02
CA ARG A 158 -20.19 18.45 -3.41
C ARG A 158 -19.86 17.11 -4.07
N SER A 159 -20.24 16.03 -3.39
CA SER A 159 -20.02 14.68 -3.91
C SER A 159 -20.67 14.48 -5.29
N ALA A 160 -21.79 15.16 -5.55
CA ALA A 160 -22.46 15.09 -6.85
C ALA A 160 -21.63 15.67 -8.00
N GLU A 161 -20.59 16.43 -7.69
CA GLU A 161 -19.69 17.06 -8.67
C GLU A 161 -18.41 16.25 -8.87
N LEU A 162 -18.42 14.97 -8.49
CA LEU A 162 -17.28 14.09 -8.75
C LEU A 162 -17.02 13.99 -10.26
N PRO A 163 -15.74 13.79 -10.65
CA PRO A 163 -15.43 13.65 -12.06
C PRO A 163 -16.13 12.42 -12.64
N PRO A 164 -16.47 12.44 -13.93
CA PRO A 164 -17.10 11.29 -14.56
C PRO A 164 -16.20 10.08 -14.42
N LYS A 165 -16.81 8.93 -14.14
CA LYS A 165 -16.06 7.68 -14.07
C LYS A 165 -15.55 7.34 -15.46
N THR A 166 -14.25 7.29 -15.62
CA THR A 166 -13.64 6.80 -16.84
C THR A 166 -13.80 5.29 -16.87
N SER A 167 -14.56 4.83 -17.81
CA SER A 167 -14.75 3.40 -18.05
C SER A 167 -13.49 2.74 -18.61
#